data_1652a2cec43e2477d4828a14f9d686fb
#
_entry.id   1652a2cec43e2477d4828a14f9d686fb
#
_cell.length_a   1.000
_cell.length_b   1.000
_cell.length_c   1.000
_cell.angle_alpha   90.00
_cell.angle_beta   90.00
_cell.angle_gamma   90.00
#
_symmetry.space_group_name_H-M   'P 1'
#
loop_
_entity.id
_entity.type
_entity.pdbx_description
1 polymer ?
#
loop_
_entity_poly.entity_id
_entity_poly.type
_entity_poly.pdbx_seq_one_letter_code
_entity_poly.pdbx_strand_id
1 'polypeptide(L)'
;AAMAHAKATTLILVTNTIAARQWRDELLKRTTLHEDEIGEYSGSKKEIRPVTIATYQVMTTRKQGVYAHLDLFDAIDWGLIIYDEVHLLPAPIFRFTADIQSRRRLGLTATLVREDGMEGEVFSLIGPKRYDVPWKEIEAQGYIAPADCIEVRVNLSDDERLNYATAEPEDRYRFCSTTATKRKVAIALAKQHSEEQVLIIGQYIDQLDALSAELGVPLIKGDTPIKERERLFNLYRAGEIKCLVVSKVANFSIDLPDATIAI
;
A
#
# COMPACT_ATOMS: atom_id res chain seq x y z
N ALA A 1 -5.16 -6.66 -19.99
CA ALA A 1 -5.70 -5.84 -21.08
C ALA A 1 -4.62 -4.97 -21.73
N ALA A 2 -3.99 -3.97 -21.00
CA ALA A 2 -3.02 -3.03 -21.57
C ALA A 2 -1.78 -3.73 -22.17
N MET A 3 -1.20 -4.71 -21.48
CA MET A 3 -0.06 -5.51 -21.95
C MET A 3 -0.40 -6.29 -23.22
N ALA A 4 -1.54 -6.98 -23.25
CA ALA A 4 -2.01 -7.73 -24.42
C ALA A 4 -2.27 -6.82 -25.62
N HIS A 5 -2.79 -5.59 -25.39
CA HIS A 5 -2.98 -4.60 -26.43
C HIS A 5 -1.65 -4.04 -26.94
N ALA A 6 -0.71 -3.76 -26.04
CA ALA A 6 0.59 -3.22 -26.39
C ALA A 6 1.47 -4.24 -27.15
N LYS A 7 1.31 -5.54 -26.88
CA LYS A 7 2.15 -6.64 -27.43
C LYS A 7 3.64 -6.34 -27.34
N ALA A 8 4.07 -5.85 -26.18
CA ALA A 8 5.42 -5.35 -25.99
C ALA A 8 5.96 -5.77 -24.62
N THR A 9 7.28 -5.77 -24.48
CA THR A 9 7.96 -5.90 -23.20
C THR A 9 7.42 -4.88 -22.22
N THR A 10 7.21 -5.31 -20.99
CA THR A 10 6.50 -4.52 -19.97
C THR A 10 7.30 -4.46 -18.68
N LEU A 11 7.56 -3.25 -18.21
CA LEU A 11 8.08 -2.98 -16.88
C LEU A 11 6.94 -2.54 -15.98
N ILE A 12 6.74 -3.22 -14.83
CA ILE A 12 5.74 -2.90 -13.83
C ILE A 12 6.47 -2.40 -12.58
N LEU A 13 6.22 -1.17 -12.19
CA LEU A 13 6.81 -0.56 -11.01
C LEU A 13 5.80 -0.56 -9.87
N VAL A 14 6.18 -1.15 -8.74
CA VAL A 14 5.32 -1.36 -7.58
C VAL A 14 5.95 -0.82 -6.29
N THR A 15 5.13 -0.64 -5.25
CA THR A 15 5.56 -0.03 -3.99
C THR A 15 6.52 -0.89 -3.17
N ASN A 16 6.31 -2.21 -3.16
CA ASN A 16 7.08 -3.13 -2.31
C ASN A 16 7.10 -4.57 -2.87
N THR A 17 7.86 -5.46 -2.24
CA THR A 17 8.02 -6.85 -2.68
C THR A 17 6.72 -7.67 -2.55
N ILE A 18 5.85 -7.36 -1.59
CA ILE A 18 4.56 -8.04 -1.44
C ILE A 18 3.68 -7.72 -2.64
N ALA A 19 3.59 -6.45 -3.02
CA ALA A 19 2.89 -6.03 -4.23
C ALA A 19 3.47 -6.71 -5.49
N ALA A 20 4.81 -6.84 -5.57
CA ALA A 20 5.43 -7.52 -6.69
C ALA A 20 4.98 -8.99 -6.82
N ARG A 21 4.86 -9.70 -5.70
CA ARG A 21 4.37 -11.08 -5.68
C ARG A 21 2.89 -11.17 -6.03
N GLN A 22 2.05 -10.30 -5.49
CA GLN A 22 0.63 -10.23 -5.85
C GLN A 22 0.45 -9.98 -7.35
N TRP A 23 1.19 -9.05 -7.94
CA TRP A 23 1.18 -8.82 -9.38
C TRP A 23 1.57 -10.07 -10.17
N ARG A 24 2.63 -10.78 -9.74
CA ARG A 24 3.06 -12.04 -10.36
C ARG A 24 1.95 -13.09 -10.31
N ASP A 25 1.37 -13.31 -9.13
CA ASP A 25 0.32 -14.31 -8.91
C ASP A 25 -0.93 -14.00 -9.75
N GLU A 26 -1.35 -12.74 -9.81
CA GLU A 26 -2.48 -12.32 -10.63
C GLU A 26 -2.19 -12.44 -12.14
N LEU A 27 -0.98 -12.14 -12.58
CA LEU A 27 -0.58 -12.34 -13.98
C LEU A 27 -0.61 -13.83 -14.36
N LEU A 28 -0.08 -14.72 -13.53
CA LEU A 28 -0.10 -16.16 -13.76
C LEU A 28 -1.52 -16.72 -13.73
N LYS A 29 -2.36 -16.24 -12.83
CA LYS A 29 -3.75 -16.70 -12.68
C LYS A 29 -4.67 -16.23 -13.80
N ARG A 30 -4.48 -15.01 -14.30
CA ARG A 30 -5.45 -14.35 -15.20
C ARG A 30 -4.97 -14.15 -16.62
N THR A 31 -3.76 -14.57 -16.96
CA THR A 31 -3.19 -14.43 -18.30
C THR A 31 -2.59 -15.73 -18.79
N THR A 32 -2.13 -15.76 -20.03
CA THR A 32 -1.41 -16.89 -20.62
C THR A 32 0.10 -16.84 -20.42
N LEU A 33 0.58 -15.92 -19.56
CA LEU A 33 2.00 -15.80 -19.25
C LEU A 33 2.47 -17.00 -18.41
N HIS A 34 3.66 -17.47 -18.69
CA HIS A 34 4.36 -18.51 -17.94
C HIS A 34 5.35 -17.90 -16.94
N GLU A 35 5.77 -18.68 -15.94
CA GLU A 35 6.69 -18.22 -14.89
C GLU A 35 8.02 -17.69 -15.42
N ASP A 36 8.54 -18.29 -16.49
CA ASP A 36 9.79 -17.90 -17.12
C ASP A 36 9.72 -16.59 -17.92
N GLU A 37 8.51 -16.09 -18.19
CA GLU A 37 8.28 -14.81 -18.85
C GLU A 37 8.19 -13.64 -17.86
N ILE A 38 8.03 -13.93 -16.54
CA ILE A 38 7.85 -12.91 -15.49
C ILE A 38 9.07 -12.87 -14.59
N GLY A 39 9.78 -11.73 -14.59
CA GLY A 39 10.93 -11.47 -13.73
C GLY A 39 10.57 -10.60 -12.52
N GLU A 40 11.25 -10.82 -11.40
CA GLU A 40 11.20 -9.95 -10.23
C GLU A 40 12.52 -9.19 -10.09
N TYR A 41 12.44 -7.85 -10.02
CA TYR A 41 13.58 -6.98 -9.79
C TYR A 41 13.39 -6.20 -8.49
N SER A 42 13.86 -6.78 -7.38
CA SER A 42 13.68 -6.29 -6.02
C SER A 42 15.02 -6.25 -5.26
N GLY A 43 14.99 -5.99 -3.95
CA GLY A 43 16.19 -6.03 -3.10
C GLY A 43 16.93 -7.38 -3.15
N SER A 44 16.21 -8.48 -3.23
CA SER A 44 16.74 -9.86 -3.18
C SER A 44 16.89 -10.54 -4.53
N LYS A 45 16.14 -10.12 -5.54
CA LYS A 45 16.14 -10.70 -6.89
C LYS A 45 16.47 -9.65 -7.95
N LYS A 46 17.13 -10.06 -9.03
CA LYS A 46 17.54 -9.20 -10.14
C LYS A 46 17.25 -9.88 -11.50
N GLU A 47 16.05 -10.42 -11.62
CA GLU A 47 15.62 -11.13 -12.82
C GLU A 47 14.97 -10.16 -13.82
N ILE A 48 15.51 -10.06 -15.02
CA ILE A 48 14.94 -9.27 -16.12
C ILE A 48 14.36 -10.24 -17.13
N ARG A 49 13.06 -10.08 -17.42
CA ARG A 49 12.25 -10.90 -18.33
C ARG A 49 11.38 -10.00 -19.21
N PRO A 50 10.72 -10.53 -20.25
CA PRO A 50 9.81 -9.74 -21.09
C PRO A 50 8.74 -8.97 -20.29
N VAL A 51 8.27 -9.53 -19.17
CA VAL A 51 7.49 -8.85 -18.15
C VAL A 51 8.34 -8.79 -16.89
N THR A 52 8.73 -7.62 -16.45
CA THR A 52 9.55 -7.45 -15.25
C THR A 52 8.81 -6.59 -14.23
N ILE A 53 8.73 -7.08 -12.99
CA ILE A 53 8.11 -6.38 -11.88
C ILE A 53 9.22 -5.87 -10.97
N ALA A 54 9.35 -4.55 -10.83
CA ALA A 54 10.39 -3.91 -10.03
C ALA A 54 9.78 -3.05 -8.92
N THR A 55 10.46 -2.99 -7.76
CA THR A 55 10.00 -2.14 -6.66
C THR A 55 10.56 -0.72 -6.77
N TYR A 56 9.78 0.31 -6.39
CA TYR A 56 10.27 1.68 -6.30
C TYR A 56 11.51 1.80 -5.40
N GLN A 57 11.57 1.01 -4.34
CA GLN A 57 12.69 1.03 -3.40
C GLN A 57 14.01 0.62 -4.06
N VAL A 58 14.02 -0.43 -4.90
CA VAL A 58 15.25 -0.84 -5.57
C VAL A 58 15.74 0.24 -6.53
N MET A 59 14.82 0.92 -7.19
CA MET A 59 15.14 2.00 -8.13
C MET A 59 15.72 3.24 -7.43
N THR A 60 15.35 3.50 -6.18
CA THR A 60 15.86 4.62 -5.38
C THR A 60 17.13 4.27 -4.58
N THR A 61 17.58 3.02 -4.62
CA THR A 61 18.78 2.58 -3.92
C THR A 61 20.03 3.26 -4.49
N ARG A 62 20.80 3.91 -3.62
CA ARG A 62 22.07 4.55 -3.99
C ARG A 62 23.24 3.70 -3.50
N LYS A 63 24.26 3.56 -4.39
CA LYS A 63 25.59 3.06 -4.05
C LYS A 63 26.60 4.14 -4.39
N GLN A 64 27.42 4.54 -3.43
CA GLN A 64 28.41 5.61 -3.62
C GLN A 64 27.81 6.92 -4.20
N GLY A 65 26.59 7.27 -3.77
CA GLY A 65 25.89 8.48 -4.25
C GLY A 65 25.15 8.36 -5.58
N VAL A 66 25.36 7.28 -6.34
CA VAL A 66 24.72 7.03 -7.63
C VAL A 66 23.56 6.04 -7.50
N TYR A 67 22.49 6.22 -8.25
CA TYR A 67 21.39 5.26 -8.30
C TYR A 67 21.85 3.98 -9.01
N ALA A 68 21.92 2.88 -8.26
CA ALA A 68 22.60 1.65 -8.65
C ALA A 68 21.81 0.79 -9.65
N HIS A 69 20.55 1.09 -9.90
CA HIS A 69 19.64 0.23 -10.66
C HIS A 69 18.89 0.94 -11.78
N LEU A 70 19.33 2.13 -12.19
CA LEU A 70 18.71 2.85 -13.31
C LEU A 70 18.92 2.15 -14.67
N ASP A 71 20.00 1.39 -14.79
CA ASP A 71 20.28 0.59 -15.98
C ASP A 71 19.16 -0.41 -16.32
N LEU A 72 18.26 -0.72 -15.36
CA LEU A 72 17.06 -1.50 -15.63
C LEU A 72 16.20 -0.88 -16.72
N PHE A 73 16.14 0.44 -16.77
CA PHE A 73 15.31 1.14 -17.75
C PHE A 73 15.85 1.00 -19.18
N ASP A 74 17.15 0.79 -19.32
CA ASP A 74 17.84 0.62 -20.60
C ASP A 74 18.14 -0.86 -20.92
N ALA A 75 17.84 -1.77 -19.98
CA ALA A 75 18.19 -3.18 -20.11
C ALA A 75 17.44 -3.89 -21.25
N ILE A 76 16.24 -3.43 -21.55
CA ILE A 76 15.39 -3.91 -22.65
C ILE A 76 14.65 -2.71 -23.25
N ASP A 77 14.28 -2.75 -24.53
CA ASP A 77 13.36 -1.77 -25.12
C ASP A 77 11.94 -1.96 -24.53
N TRP A 78 11.65 -1.23 -23.43
CA TRP A 78 10.38 -1.30 -22.76
C TRP A 78 9.27 -0.63 -23.58
N GLY A 79 8.43 -1.44 -24.20
CA GLY A 79 7.31 -0.92 -24.98
C GLY A 79 6.15 -0.40 -24.13
N LEU A 80 6.06 -0.83 -22.85
CA LEU A 80 5.07 -0.35 -21.86
C LEU A 80 5.72 -0.28 -20.48
N ILE A 81 5.49 0.84 -19.77
CA ILE A 81 5.80 0.95 -18.34
C ILE A 81 4.49 1.18 -17.58
N ILE A 82 4.24 0.35 -16.57
CA ILE A 82 3.09 0.45 -15.67
C ILE A 82 3.59 0.93 -14.30
N TYR A 83 2.98 1.96 -13.78
CA TYR A 83 3.25 2.53 -12.46
C TYR A 83 2.07 2.20 -11.55
N ASP A 84 2.24 1.27 -10.64
CA ASP A 84 1.24 0.94 -9.63
C ASP A 84 1.33 1.93 -8.47
N GLU A 85 0.18 2.32 -7.92
CA GLU A 85 0.08 3.39 -6.92
C GLU A 85 0.88 4.64 -7.34
N VAL A 86 0.60 5.13 -8.54
CA VAL A 86 1.39 6.18 -9.18
C VAL A 86 1.49 7.48 -8.36
N HIS A 87 0.53 7.72 -7.47
CA HIS A 87 0.55 8.85 -6.53
C HIS A 87 1.71 8.77 -5.52
N LEU A 88 2.25 7.57 -5.27
CA LEU A 88 3.40 7.33 -4.40
C LEU A 88 4.75 7.38 -5.13
N LEU A 89 4.75 7.68 -6.42
CA LEU A 89 5.97 7.69 -7.22
C LEU A 89 7.01 8.65 -6.62
N PRO A 90 8.17 8.15 -6.17
CA PRO A 90 9.20 9.00 -5.57
C PRO A 90 9.73 10.05 -6.56
N ALA A 91 9.93 11.28 -6.10
CA ALA A 91 10.42 12.38 -6.94
C ALA A 91 11.71 12.07 -7.73
N PRO A 92 12.70 11.31 -7.21
CA PRO A 92 13.85 10.91 -8.00
C PRO A 92 13.50 10.01 -9.18
N ILE A 93 12.60 9.03 -8.97
CA ILE A 93 12.15 8.13 -10.05
C ILE A 93 11.39 8.94 -11.09
N PHE A 94 10.61 9.91 -10.66
CA PHE A 94 9.87 10.81 -11.52
C PHE A 94 10.78 11.47 -12.57
N ARG A 95 11.92 12.01 -12.13
CA ARG A 95 12.90 12.66 -13.02
C ARG A 95 13.50 11.67 -14.01
N PHE A 96 13.90 10.49 -13.55
CA PHE A 96 14.50 9.49 -14.42
C PHE A 96 13.52 8.90 -15.41
N THR A 97 12.29 8.64 -15.01
CA THR A 97 11.27 8.09 -15.91
C THR A 97 10.76 9.11 -16.93
N ALA A 98 10.91 10.41 -16.66
CA ALA A 98 10.65 11.44 -17.65
C ALA A 98 11.61 11.36 -18.84
N ASP A 99 12.87 11.00 -18.58
CA ASP A 99 13.92 10.88 -19.61
C ASP A 99 13.85 9.55 -20.38
N ILE A 100 13.15 8.54 -19.85
CA ILE A 100 13.02 7.25 -20.53
C ILE A 100 12.08 7.35 -21.72
N GLN A 101 12.55 6.98 -22.88
CA GLN A 101 11.77 6.94 -24.12
C GLN A 101 10.86 5.70 -24.20
N SER A 102 10.07 5.40 -23.17
CA SER A 102 9.04 4.38 -23.29
C SER A 102 7.91 4.87 -24.19
N ARG A 103 7.52 4.02 -25.13
CA ARG A 103 6.45 4.35 -26.09
C ARG A 103 5.09 4.52 -25.42
N ARG A 104 4.84 3.80 -24.32
CA ARG A 104 3.56 3.82 -23.60
C ARG A 104 3.79 3.80 -22.10
N ARG A 105 3.01 4.61 -21.41
CA ARG A 105 2.99 4.68 -19.93
C ARG A 105 1.57 4.53 -19.43
N LEU A 106 1.41 3.83 -18.31
CA LEU A 106 0.13 3.62 -17.65
C LEU A 106 0.30 3.82 -16.15
N GLY A 107 -0.38 4.78 -15.57
CA GLY A 107 -0.47 4.96 -14.12
C GLY A 107 -1.76 4.36 -13.58
N LEU A 108 -1.65 3.62 -12.49
CA LEU A 108 -2.76 3.03 -11.76
C LEU A 108 -2.78 3.61 -10.34
N THR A 109 -3.95 4.01 -9.86
CA THR A 109 -4.17 4.45 -8.48
C THR A 109 -5.64 4.40 -8.13
N ALA A 110 -5.95 4.03 -6.91
CA ALA A 110 -7.31 4.16 -6.36
C ALA A 110 -7.61 5.62 -5.96
N THR A 111 -6.59 6.37 -5.54
CA THR A 111 -6.71 7.76 -5.09
C THR A 111 -5.65 8.62 -5.76
N LEU A 112 -6.07 9.64 -6.50
CA LEU A 112 -5.13 10.58 -7.13
C LEU A 112 -4.90 11.80 -6.24
N VAL A 113 -4.68 11.58 -4.96
CA VAL A 113 -4.34 12.63 -4.00
C VAL A 113 -2.93 12.37 -3.49
N ARG A 114 -2.04 13.34 -3.68
CA ARG A 114 -0.67 13.28 -3.15
C ARG A 114 -0.58 14.11 -1.87
N GLU A 115 0.13 13.60 -0.89
CA GLU A 115 0.37 14.34 0.37
C GLU A 115 1.16 15.65 0.16
N ASP A 116 1.92 15.75 -0.93
CA ASP A 116 2.72 16.92 -1.30
C ASP A 116 2.01 17.89 -2.27
N GLY A 117 0.78 17.59 -2.69
CA GLY A 117 -0.01 18.43 -3.62
C GLY A 117 0.55 18.47 -5.05
N MET A 118 1.43 17.54 -5.42
CA MET A 118 2.12 17.51 -6.72
C MET A 118 1.44 16.58 -7.74
N GLU A 119 0.11 16.49 -7.74
CA GLU A 119 -0.65 15.65 -8.69
C GLU A 119 -0.36 16.03 -10.16
N GLY A 120 -0.10 17.30 -10.40
CA GLY A 120 0.24 17.81 -11.73
C GLY A 120 1.48 17.15 -12.36
N GLU A 121 2.43 16.71 -11.54
CA GLU A 121 3.61 15.98 -12.02
C GLU A 121 3.23 14.61 -12.56
N VAL A 122 2.28 13.91 -11.94
CA VAL A 122 1.79 12.62 -12.41
C VAL A 122 1.17 12.76 -13.81
N PHE A 123 0.36 13.78 -14.02
CA PHE A 123 -0.23 14.05 -15.34
C PHE A 123 0.82 14.41 -16.40
N SER A 124 1.85 15.15 -16.00
CA SER A 124 2.94 15.51 -16.92
C SER A 124 3.76 14.29 -17.38
N LEU A 125 3.97 13.32 -16.50
CA LEU A 125 4.75 12.12 -16.79
C LEU A 125 3.93 11.06 -17.54
N ILE A 126 2.74 10.76 -17.06
CA ILE A 126 1.91 9.63 -17.52
C ILE A 126 0.93 10.08 -18.60
N GLY A 127 0.39 11.29 -18.45
CA GLY A 127 -0.71 11.80 -19.27
C GLY A 127 -2.00 11.99 -18.47
N PRO A 128 -3.06 12.47 -19.14
CA PRO A 128 -4.31 12.79 -18.45
C PRO A 128 -5.03 11.54 -17.96
N LYS A 129 -5.85 11.70 -16.93
CA LYS A 129 -6.75 10.66 -16.42
C LYS A 129 -7.67 10.17 -17.57
N ARG A 130 -7.61 8.89 -17.87
CA ARG A 130 -8.33 8.25 -18.99
C ARG A 130 -9.51 7.43 -18.52
N TYR A 131 -9.47 6.93 -17.31
CA TYR A 131 -10.49 6.05 -16.76
C TYR A 131 -10.66 6.33 -15.27
N ASP A 132 -11.91 6.40 -14.84
CA ASP A 132 -12.30 6.57 -13.45
C ASP A 132 -13.61 5.84 -13.22
N VAL A 133 -13.67 5.04 -12.19
CA VAL A 133 -14.89 4.34 -11.81
C VAL A 133 -15.26 4.74 -10.39
N PRO A 134 -16.42 5.36 -10.21
CA PRO A 134 -16.91 5.68 -8.88
C PRO A 134 -17.04 4.42 -8.03
N TRP A 135 -16.66 4.52 -6.74
CA TRP A 135 -16.76 3.43 -5.78
C TRP A 135 -18.13 2.71 -5.81
N LYS A 136 -19.21 3.47 -5.81
CA LYS A 136 -20.59 2.94 -5.84
C LYS A 136 -20.90 2.07 -7.07
N GLU A 137 -20.28 2.35 -8.20
CA GLU A 137 -20.46 1.52 -9.41
C GLU A 137 -19.76 0.18 -9.26
N ILE A 138 -18.55 0.17 -8.68
CA ILE A 138 -17.76 -1.06 -8.45
C ILE A 138 -18.45 -1.93 -7.38
N GLU A 139 -18.99 -1.30 -6.33
CA GLU A 139 -19.78 -1.94 -5.29
C GLU A 139 -21.07 -2.55 -5.88
N ALA A 140 -21.83 -1.80 -6.67
CA ALA A 140 -23.05 -2.29 -7.30
C ALA A 140 -22.81 -3.46 -8.26
N GLN A 141 -21.62 -3.55 -8.86
CA GLN A 141 -21.19 -4.66 -9.72
C GLN A 141 -20.65 -5.86 -8.93
N GLY A 142 -20.52 -5.78 -7.60
CA GLY A 142 -20.04 -6.83 -6.73
C GLY A 142 -18.52 -7.08 -6.77
N TYR A 143 -17.75 -6.15 -7.33
CA TYR A 143 -16.28 -6.26 -7.34
C TYR A 143 -15.64 -5.87 -6.01
N ILE A 144 -16.30 -5.06 -5.20
CA ILE A 144 -15.91 -4.70 -3.84
C ILE A 144 -17.08 -4.91 -2.90
N ALA A 145 -16.80 -5.23 -1.65
CA ALA A 145 -17.83 -5.36 -0.63
C ALA A 145 -18.48 -3.99 -0.31
N PRO A 146 -19.80 -3.96 -0.02
CA PRO A 146 -20.42 -2.77 0.53
C PRO A 146 -19.73 -2.38 1.84
N ALA A 147 -19.53 -1.07 2.05
CA ALA A 147 -18.88 -0.55 3.24
C ALA A 147 -19.77 0.46 3.95
N ASP A 148 -20.09 0.17 5.21
CA ASP A 148 -20.74 1.11 6.12
C ASP A 148 -19.67 1.84 6.93
N CYS A 149 -19.52 3.15 6.69
CA CYS A 149 -18.57 3.98 7.42
C CYS A 149 -19.23 4.63 8.64
N ILE A 150 -18.75 4.27 9.82
CA ILE A 150 -19.27 4.78 11.11
C ILE A 150 -18.22 5.68 11.75
N GLU A 151 -18.55 6.95 11.95
CA GLU A 151 -17.71 7.87 12.72
C GLU A 151 -18.04 7.78 14.21
N VAL A 152 -17.09 7.29 15.03
CA VAL A 152 -17.21 7.27 16.49
C VAL A 152 -16.49 8.49 17.07
N ARG A 153 -17.24 9.50 17.50
CA ARG A 153 -16.68 10.70 18.14
C ARG A 153 -16.42 10.44 19.62
N VAL A 154 -15.17 10.62 20.03
CA VAL A 154 -14.71 10.39 21.39
C VAL A 154 -14.33 11.74 22.02
N ASN A 155 -14.99 12.08 23.14
CA ASN A 155 -14.64 13.28 23.90
C ASN A 155 -13.39 13.02 24.76
N LEU A 156 -12.52 14.01 24.83
CA LEU A 156 -11.40 14.00 25.77
C LEU A 156 -11.93 14.09 27.20
N SER A 157 -11.31 13.36 28.13
CA SER A 157 -11.52 13.55 29.57
C SER A 157 -11.03 14.95 30.01
N ASP A 158 -11.38 15.38 31.21
CA ASP A 158 -10.97 16.71 31.69
C ASP A 158 -9.45 16.85 31.79
N ASP A 159 -8.75 15.79 32.22
CA ASP A 159 -7.29 15.76 32.25
C ASP A 159 -6.69 15.78 30.84
N GLU A 160 -7.27 15.03 29.90
CA GLU A 160 -6.85 15.04 28.49
C GLU A 160 -7.08 16.40 27.83
N ARG A 161 -8.16 17.12 28.18
CA ARG A 161 -8.44 18.48 27.71
C ARG A 161 -7.39 19.48 28.17
N LEU A 162 -7.00 19.39 29.44
CA LEU A 162 -5.96 20.26 29.99
C LEU A 162 -4.62 20.01 29.27
N ASN A 163 -4.24 18.77 29.12
CA ASN A 163 -3.02 18.39 28.43
C ASN A 163 -3.04 18.81 26.93
N TYR A 164 -4.18 18.68 26.25
CA TYR A 164 -4.35 19.15 24.88
C TYR A 164 -4.20 20.68 24.77
N ALA A 165 -4.79 21.41 25.72
CA ALA A 165 -4.72 22.88 25.72
C ALA A 165 -3.30 23.41 25.91
N THR A 166 -2.47 22.68 26.67
CA THR A 166 -1.07 23.03 26.95
C THR A 166 -0.08 22.45 25.96
N ALA A 167 -0.51 21.52 25.08
CA ALA A 167 0.35 20.91 24.07
C ALA A 167 0.69 21.91 22.94
N GLU A 168 1.90 21.80 22.40
CA GLU A 168 2.30 22.54 21.20
C GLU A 168 1.41 22.17 20.01
N PRO A 169 1.11 23.11 19.10
CA PRO A 169 0.19 22.89 17.97
C PRO A 169 0.55 21.66 17.12
N GLU A 170 1.82 21.40 16.90
CA GLU A 170 2.36 20.27 16.13
C GLU A 170 2.14 18.92 16.83
N ASP A 171 2.08 18.88 18.15
CA ASP A 171 1.88 17.66 18.94
C ASP A 171 0.40 17.34 19.18
N ARG A 172 -0.52 18.28 18.98
CA ARG A 172 -1.95 18.11 19.27
C ARG A 172 -2.60 16.97 18.51
N TYR A 173 -2.23 16.78 17.26
CA TYR A 173 -2.77 15.68 16.45
C TYR A 173 -2.34 14.32 17.00
N ARG A 174 -1.04 14.19 17.33
CA ARG A 174 -0.52 12.96 17.95
C ARG A 174 -1.20 12.71 19.29
N PHE A 175 -1.28 13.74 20.13
CA PHE A 175 -1.94 13.66 21.43
C PHE A 175 -3.37 13.13 21.30
N CYS A 176 -4.21 13.75 20.46
CA CYS A 176 -5.58 13.28 20.23
C CYS A 176 -5.65 11.87 19.66
N SER A 177 -4.69 11.47 18.86
CA SER A 177 -4.66 10.14 18.26
C SER A 177 -4.32 9.04 19.27
N THR A 178 -3.48 9.34 20.28
CA THR A 178 -2.93 8.34 21.21
C THR A 178 -3.57 8.34 22.59
N THR A 179 -4.69 9.04 22.79
CA THR A 179 -5.35 9.13 24.09
C THR A 179 -5.81 7.77 24.63
N ALA A 180 -5.78 7.62 25.95
CA ALA A 180 -6.26 6.42 26.63
C ALA A 180 -7.74 6.16 26.35
N THR A 181 -8.53 7.22 26.21
CA THR A 181 -9.97 7.14 25.93
C THR A 181 -10.21 6.53 24.53
N LYS A 182 -9.51 6.98 23.49
CA LYS A 182 -9.59 6.37 22.14
C LYS A 182 -9.19 4.89 22.16
N ARG A 183 -8.09 4.57 22.85
CA ARG A 183 -7.62 3.19 22.97
C ARG A 183 -8.68 2.28 23.59
N LYS A 184 -9.34 2.72 24.67
CA LYS A 184 -10.43 1.97 25.31
C LYS A 184 -11.59 1.72 24.35
N VAL A 185 -11.97 2.73 23.55
CA VAL A 185 -13.03 2.59 22.55
C VAL A 185 -12.63 1.59 21.46
N ALA A 186 -11.42 1.69 20.93
CA ALA A 186 -10.92 0.76 19.91
C ALA A 186 -10.90 -0.69 20.43
N ILE A 187 -10.47 -0.91 21.67
CA ILE A 187 -10.50 -2.23 22.32
C ILE A 187 -11.92 -2.74 22.50
N ALA A 188 -12.85 -1.88 22.93
CA ALA A 188 -14.24 -2.25 23.11
C ALA A 188 -14.89 -2.68 21.79
N LEU A 189 -14.63 -1.92 20.70
CA LEU A 189 -15.11 -2.27 19.36
C LEU A 189 -14.50 -3.58 18.87
N ALA A 190 -13.20 -3.78 19.02
CA ALA A 190 -12.55 -5.02 18.63
C ALA A 190 -13.11 -6.24 19.38
N LYS A 191 -13.40 -6.09 20.69
CA LYS A 191 -14.02 -7.16 21.49
C LYS A 191 -15.49 -7.42 21.13
N GLN A 192 -16.22 -6.37 20.76
CA GLN A 192 -17.62 -6.51 20.30
C GLN A 192 -17.69 -7.35 19.02
N HIS A 193 -16.68 -7.25 18.15
CA HIS A 193 -16.59 -7.96 16.88
C HIS A 193 -15.61 -9.15 16.92
N SER A 194 -15.42 -9.78 18.09
CA SER A 194 -14.43 -10.85 18.30
C SER A 194 -14.63 -12.09 17.40
N GLU A 195 -15.84 -12.33 16.94
CA GLU A 195 -16.16 -13.45 16.04
C GLU A 195 -15.88 -13.13 14.56
N GLU A 196 -15.70 -11.86 14.24
CA GLU A 196 -15.44 -11.36 12.89
C GLU A 196 -13.95 -11.18 12.64
N GLN A 197 -13.58 -10.96 11.39
CA GLN A 197 -12.21 -10.62 11.03
C GLN A 197 -11.98 -9.12 11.13
N VAL A 198 -11.33 -8.72 12.22
CA VAL A 198 -11.09 -7.31 12.59
C VAL A 198 -9.69 -6.88 12.17
N LEU A 199 -9.60 -5.76 11.45
CA LEU A 199 -8.34 -5.09 11.11
C LEU A 199 -8.28 -3.75 11.83
N ILE A 200 -7.31 -3.56 12.73
CA ILE A 200 -7.07 -2.29 13.40
C ILE A 200 -5.93 -1.56 12.71
N ILE A 201 -6.19 -0.37 12.17
CA ILE A 201 -5.21 0.41 11.40
C ILE A 201 -4.86 1.68 12.15
N GLY A 202 -3.59 1.90 12.44
CA GLY A 202 -3.16 3.09 13.14
C GLY A 202 -1.86 3.69 12.63
N GLN A 203 -1.60 4.92 13.08
CA GLN A 203 -0.45 5.70 12.64
C GLN A 203 0.73 5.62 13.62
N TYR A 204 0.45 5.65 14.92
CA TYR A 204 1.46 5.77 15.97
C TYR A 204 1.80 4.41 16.56
N ILE A 205 3.07 4.05 16.49
CA ILE A 205 3.56 2.71 16.87
C ILE A 205 3.33 2.44 18.37
N ASP A 206 3.56 3.42 19.23
CA ASP A 206 3.31 3.31 20.67
C ASP A 206 1.85 2.99 21.01
N GLN A 207 0.91 3.58 20.30
CA GLN A 207 -0.52 3.25 20.41
C GLN A 207 -0.80 1.82 19.93
N LEU A 208 -0.24 1.43 18.80
CA LEU A 208 -0.46 0.11 18.21
C LEU A 208 0.17 -1.01 19.06
N ASP A 209 1.37 -0.77 19.62
CA ASP A 209 2.00 -1.69 20.57
C ASP A 209 1.11 -1.91 21.81
N ALA A 210 0.53 -0.82 22.35
CA ALA A 210 -0.39 -0.91 23.48
C ALA A 210 -1.69 -1.65 23.13
N LEU A 211 -2.30 -1.37 21.97
CA LEU A 211 -3.50 -2.07 21.49
C LEU A 211 -3.23 -3.57 21.29
N SER A 212 -2.13 -3.91 20.62
CA SER A 212 -1.72 -5.30 20.42
C SER A 212 -1.51 -6.05 21.72
N ALA A 213 -0.82 -5.43 22.69
CA ALA A 213 -0.58 -6.03 24.00
C ALA A 213 -1.87 -6.22 24.81
N GLU A 214 -2.77 -5.21 24.86
CA GLU A 214 -4.02 -5.29 25.63
C GLU A 214 -5.04 -6.27 25.01
N LEU A 215 -5.03 -6.43 23.68
CA LEU A 215 -5.89 -7.39 22.98
C LEU A 215 -5.28 -8.79 22.87
N GLY A 216 -3.97 -8.92 23.09
CA GLY A 216 -3.24 -10.19 22.89
C GLY A 216 -3.19 -10.64 21.43
N VAL A 217 -3.13 -9.70 20.48
CA VAL A 217 -3.19 -9.97 19.03
C VAL A 217 -1.90 -9.52 18.34
N PRO A 218 -1.54 -10.12 17.19
CA PRO A 218 -0.32 -9.74 16.48
C PRO A 218 -0.38 -8.32 15.91
N LEU A 219 0.81 -7.72 15.78
CA LEU A 219 1.03 -6.39 15.21
C LEU A 219 2.02 -6.47 14.04
N ILE A 220 1.65 -5.85 12.93
CA ILE A 220 2.54 -5.63 11.78
C ILE A 220 2.93 -4.16 11.70
N LYS A 221 4.23 -3.89 11.75
CA LYS A 221 4.81 -2.55 11.66
C LYS A 221 6.00 -2.50 10.69
N GLY A 222 6.61 -1.33 10.49
CA GLY A 222 7.65 -1.11 9.48
C GLY A 222 8.85 -2.02 9.58
N ASP A 223 9.26 -2.39 10.78
CA ASP A 223 10.39 -3.27 11.08
C ASP A 223 10.05 -4.76 11.11
N THR A 224 8.76 -5.14 11.01
CA THR A 224 8.35 -6.55 10.93
C THR A 224 8.96 -7.20 9.68
N PRO A 225 9.72 -8.30 9.80
CA PRO A 225 10.33 -8.98 8.67
C PRO A 225 9.30 -9.41 7.61
N ILE A 226 9.67 -9.35 6.32
CA ILE A 226 8.76 -9.66 5.21
C ILE A 226 8.13 -11.04 5.35
N LYS A 227 8.93 -12.07 5.70
CA LYS A 227 8.42 -13.43 5.89
C LYS A 227 7.37 -13.52 7.00
N GLU A 228 7.56 -12.75 8.08
CA GLU A 228 6.61 -12.72 9.19
C GLU A 228 5.33 -11.98 8.81
N ARG A 229 5.43 -10.87 8.07
CA ARG A 229 4.25 -10.20 7.52
C ARG A 229 3.42 -11.13 6.66
N GLU A 230 4.06 -11.84 5.71
CA GLU A 230 3.39 -12.80 4.85
C GLU A 230 2.72 -13.92 5.65
N ARG A 231 3.41 -14.45 6.67
CA ARG A 231 2.86 -15.46 7.57
C ARG A 231 1.60 -14.96 8.28
N LEU A 232 1.66 -13.77 8.88
CA LEU A 232 0.54 -13.19 9.60
C LEU A 232 -0.65 -12.86 8.68
N PHE A 233 -0.40 -12.33 7.49
CA PHE A 233 -1.46 -12.09 6.50
C PHE A 233 -2.10 -13.40 6.03
N ASN A 234 -1.33 -14.45 5.84
CA ASN A 234 -1.88 -15.76 5.43
C ASN A 234 -2.75 -16.38 6.55
N LEU A 235 -2.31 -16.30 7.81
CA LEU A 235 -3.10 -16.74 8.96
C LEU A 235 -4.39 -15.92 9.12
N TYR A 236 -4.33 -14.62 8.86
CA TYR A 236 -5.51 -13.76 8.89
C TYR A 236 -6.49 -14.13 7.77
N ARG A 237 -6.03 -14.31 6.52
CA ARG A 237 -6.87 -14.77 5.40
C ARG A 237 -7.49 -16.15 5.66
N ALA A 238 -6.75 -17.06 6.30
CA ALA A 238 -7.25 -18.38 6.68
C ALA A 238 -8.26 -18.34 7.85
N GLY A 239 -8.46 -17.17 8.48
CA GLY A 239 -9.34 -17.01 9.65
C GLY A 239 -8.77 -17.61 10.95
N GLU A 240 -7.50 -18.02 10.96
CA GLU A 240 -6.81 -18.51 12.14
C GLU A 240 -6.47 -17.38 13.11
N ILE A 241 -6.29 -16.16 12.60
CA ILE A 241 -6.19 -14.92 13.37
C ILE A 241 -7.43 -14.09 13.05
N LYS A 242 -8.22 -13.80 14.07
CA LYS A 242 -9.46 -13.00 13.93
C LYS A 242 -9.22 -11.49 14.01
N CYS A 243 -8.19 -11.06 14.73
CA CYS A 243 -7.86 -9.65 14.87
C CYS A 243 -6.39 -9.42 14.56
N LEU A 244 -6.10 -8.41 13.74
CA LEU A 244 -4.76 -8.03 13.35
C LEU A 244 -4.59 -6.52 13.49
N VAL A 245 -3.55 -6.08 14.18
CA VAL A 245 -3.17 -4.67 14.29
C VAL A 245 -2.11 -4.36 13.25
N VAL A 246 -2.27 -3.27 12.51
CA VAL A 246 -1.34 -2.89 11.44
C VAL A 246 -1.02 -1.40 11.50
N SER A 247 0.22 -1.07 11.23
CA SER A 247 0.62 0.33 11.03
C SER A 247 0.37 0.77 9.58
N LYS A 248 0.73 2.01 9.25
CA LYS A 248 0.66 2.57 7.87
C LYS A 248 1.28 1.67 6.78
N VAL A 249 2.12 0.71 7.13
CA VAL A 249 2.68 -0.25 6.14
C VAL A 249 1.61 -1.12 5.47
N ALA A 250 0.43 -1.21 6.06
CA ALA A 250 -0.72 -1.91 5.49
C ALA A 250 -1.58 -1.03 4.56
N ASN A 251 -1.31 0.28 4.48
CA ASN A 251 -2.12 1.19 3.66
C ASN A 251 -1.96 0.95 2.15
N PHE A 252 -0.91 0.24 1.74
CA PHE A 252 -0.57 0.12 0.32
C PHE A 252 -0.36 -1.34 -0.08
N SER A 253 -1.06 -1.75 -1.13
CA SER A 253 -0.84 -3.00 -1.85
C SER A 253 -1.02 -4.28 -1.02
N ILE A 254 -1.93 -4.27 -0.04
CA ILE A 254 -2.29 -5.46 0.71
C ILE A 254 -3.74 -5.78 0.43
N ASP A 255 -3.96 -6.95 -0.18
CA ASP A 255 -5.30 -7.49 -0.42
C ASP A 255 -5.73 -8.35 0.77
N LEU A 256 -6.69 -7.84 1.54
CA LEU A 256 -7.31 -8.51 2.69
C LEU A 256 -8.84 -8.51 2.51
N PRO A 257 -9.36 -9.23 1.50
CA PRO A 257 -10.78 -9.23 1.20
C PRO A 257 -11.64 -9.82 2.33
N ASP A 258 -11.02 -10.58 3.23
CA ASP A 258 -11.69 -11.26 4.33
C ASP A 258 -11.88 -10.35 5.56
N ALA A 259 -11.31 -9.15 5.58
CA ALA A 259 -11.52 -8.18 6.64
C ALA A 259 -12.97 -7.64 6.59
N THR A 260 -13.78 -8.04 7.56
CA THR A 260 -15.19 -7.61 7.65
C THR A 260 -15.36 -6.34 8.46
N ILE A 261 -14.46 -6.10 9.42
CA ILE A 261 -14.46 -4.90 10.28
C ILE A 261 -13.09 -4.22 10.19
N ALA A 262 -13.08 -2.91 9.95
CA ALA A 262 -11.89 -2.05 10.05
C ALA A 262 -12.09 -0.97 11.12
N ILE A 263 -11.13 -0.83 12.03
CA ILE A 263 -11.14 0.15 13.14
C ILE A 263 -9.93 1.09 12.99
#